data_f5eed4762da10266677e1f5bf2e682cb
#
_entry.id   f5eed4762da10266677e1f5bf2e682cb
#
_cell.length_a   1.000
_cell.length_b   1.000
_cell.length_c   1.000
_cell.angle_alpha   90.00
_cell.angle_beta   90.00
_cell.angle_gamma   90.00
#
_symmetry.space_group_name_H-M   'P 1'
#
loop_
_entity.id
_entity.type
_entity.pdbx_description
1 polymer ?
#
loop_
_entity_poly.entity_id
_entity_poly.type
_entity_poly.pdbx_seq_one_letter_code
_entity_poly.pdbx_strand_id
1 'polypeptide(L)'
;MRKPKEREDLLYRNINASAFCLKRRPDVRSRLVDGELVVLDREAGFIHQLNKTATYIWEQCDGERTAAAIADRVCDVFEVDESTALSDVLEILRRLQDLNLLENTEDANKNRKGVSYHV
;
A
#
# COMPACT_ATOMS: atom_id res chain seq x y z
N MET A 1 -7.73 26.21 15.87
CA MET A 1 -8.80 25.67 15.07
C MET A 1 -8.38 25.42 13.66
N ARG A 2 -7.49 26.24 13.16
CA ARG A 2 -7.05 26.06 11.79
C ARG A 2 -6.40 24.69 11.56
N LYS A 3 -5.64 24.27 12.55
CA LYS A 3 -4.92 23.03 12.39
C LYS A 3 -5.82 21.82 12.20
N PRO A 4 -6.85 21.65 13.02
CA PRO A 4 -7.74 20.52 12.79
C PRO A 4 -8.36 20.58 11.41
N LYS A 5 -8.67 21.78 10.95
CA LYS A 5 -9.27 21.91 9.65
C LYS A 5 -8.31 21.53 8.54
N GLU A 6 -7.08 21.98 8.66
CA GLU A 6 -6.08 21.61 7.67
C GLU A 6 -5.88 20.11 7.67
N ARG A 7 -5.86 19.54 8.86
CA ARG A 7 -5.71 18.11 8.98
C ARG A 7 -6.89 17.38 8.35
N GLU A 8 -8.06 17.94 8.51
CA GLU A 8 -9.23 17.36 7.88
C GLU A 8 -9.11 17.37 6.38
N ASP A 9 -8.57 18.43 5.81
CA ASP A 9 -8.35 18.47 4.37
C ASP A 9 -7.42 17.36 3.93
N LEU A 10 -6.36 17.15 4.68
CA LEU A 10 -5.44 16.08 4.36
C LEU A 10 -6.10 14.73 4.51
N LEU A 11 -6.90 14.57 5.56
CA LEU A 11 -7.63 13.33 5.76
C LEU A 11 -8.62 13.11 4.64
N TYR A 12 -9.23 14.16 4.18
CA TYR A 12 -10.18 14.07 3.09
C TYR A 12 -9.49 13.53 1.85
N ARG A 13 -8.31 14.02 1.55
CA ARG A 13 -7.53 13.48 0.45
C ARG A 13 -7.17 12.03 0.69
N ASN A 14 -6.83 11.71 1.93
CA ASN A 14 -6.48 10.35 2.29
C ASN A 14 -7.68 9.44 2.15
N ILE A 15 -8.86 9.93 2.44
CA ILE A 15 -10.07 9.15 2.26
C ILE A 15 -10.25 8.80 0.81
N ASN A 16 -9.99 9.75 -0.08
CA ASN A 16 -10.02 9.46 -1.50
C ASN A 16 -8.97 8.42 -1.85
N ALA A 17 -7.79 8.55 -1.26
CA ALA A 17 -6.75 7.57 -1.48
C ALA A 17 -7.15 6.22 -0.90
N SER A 18 -7.92 6.21 0.19
CA SER A 18 -8.33 4.97 0.81
C SER A 18 -9.31 4.19 -0.07
N ALA A 19 -9.89 4.84 -1.06
CA ALA A 19 -10.76 4.16 -2.01
C ALA A 19 -9.98 3.52 -3.15
N PHE A 20 -8.69 3.83 -3.28
CA PHE A 20 -7.86 3.22 -4.30
C PHE A 20 -7.51 1.80 -3.93
N CYS A 21 -7.34 1.00 -4.96
CA CYS A 21 -6.89 -0.38 -4.78
C CYS A 21 -5.49 -0.47 -5.31
N LEU A 22 -4.56 -0.79 -4.42
CA LEU A 22 -3.16 -0.91 -4.79
C LEU A 22 -2.82 -2.38 -4.97
N LYS A 23 -1.88 -2.62 -5.85
CA LYS A 23 -1.51 -3.98 -6.24
C LYS A 23 -0.02 -4.16 -6.07
N ARG A 24 0.37 -5.33 -5.58
CA ARG A 24 1.78 -5.66 -5.51
C ARG A 24 2.37 -5.72 -6.89
N ARG A 25 3.58 -5.24 -7.03
CA ARG A 25 4.30 -5.42 -8.30
C ARG A 25 4.56 -6.91 -8.51
N PRO A 26 4.21 -7.44 -9.66
CA PRO A 26 4.34 -8.88 -9.88
C PRO A 26 5.77 -9.34 -10.13
N ASP A 27 6.66 -8.41 -10.43
CA ASP A 27 8.02 -8.76 -10.82
C ASP A 27 9.02 -8.74 -9.67
N VAL A 28 8.56 -8.49 -8.44
CA VAL A 28 9.44 -8.57 -7.28
C VAL A 28 9.31 -9.94 -6.66
N ARG A 29 10.39 -10.40 -6.06
CA ARG A 29 10.41 -11.66 -5.36
C ARG A 29 10.37 -11.40 -3.87
N SER A 30 9.75 -12.31 -3.15
CA SER A 30 9.62 -12.11 -1.71
C SER A 30 9.77 -13.44 -1.00
N ARG A 31 10.23 -13.35 0.24
CA ARG A 31 10.43 -14.51 1.08
C ARG A 31 10.11 -14.12 2.51
N LEU A 32 9.37 -14.98 3.17
CA LEU A 32 8.98 -14.75 4.56
C LEU A 32 10.04 -15.35 5.47
N VAL A 33 10.55 -14.53 6.37
CA VAL A 33 11.56 -14.94 7.34
C VAL A 33 11.10 -14.49 8.71
N ASP A 34 10.73 -15.43 9.56
CA ASP A 34 10.29 -15.14 10.93
C ASP A 34 9.14 -14.14 10.97
N GLY A 35 8.22 -14.27 10.03
CA GLY A 35 7.05 -13.39 10.01
C GLY A 35 7.26 -12.06 9.36
N GLU A 36 8.47 -11.77 8.90
CA GLU A 36 8.79 -10.54 8.22
C GLU A 36 9.20 -10.85 6.80
N LEU A 37 8.71 -10.04 5.89
CA LEU A 37 8.93 -10.29 4.48
C LEU A 37 10.19 -9.61 3.99
N VAL A 38 10.99 -10.35 3.24
CA VAL A 38 12.13 -9.79 2.54
C VAL A 38 11.74 -9.72 1.07
N VAL A 39 11.78 -8.53 0.50
CA VAL A 39 11.37 -8.30 -0.88
C VAL A 39 12.58 -7.90 -1.69
N LEU A 40 12.80 -8.62 -2.78
CA LEU A 40 13.92 -8.35 -3.67
C LEU A 40 13.39 -7.68 -4.92
N ASP A 41 13.81 -6.45 -5.12
CA ASP A 41 13.52 -5.70 -6.33
C ASP A 41 14.76 -5.74 -7.20
N ARG A 42 14.79 -6.68 -8.13
CA ARG A 42 15.98 -6.90 -8.95
C ARG A 42 16.20 -5.75 -9.92
N GLU A 43 15.13 -5.17 -10.38
CA GLU A 43 15.24 -4.09 -11.34
C GLU A 43 15.91 -2.88 -10.72
N ALA A 44 15.49 -2.53 -9.52
CA ALA A 44 16.08 -1.39 -8.82
C ALA A 44 17.36 -1.75 -8.09
N GLY A 45 17.59 -3.04 -7.86
CA GLY A 45 18.78 -3.48 -7.16
C GLY A 45 18.69 -3.31 -5.66
N PHE A 46 17.48 -3.38 -5.09
CA PHE A 46 17.27 -3.18 -3.67
C PHE A 46 16.66 -4.40 -3.02
N ILE A 47 16.97 -4.57 -1.75
CA ILE A 47 16.32 -5.55 -0.89
C ILE A 47 15.62 -4.76 0.20
N HIS A 48 14.35 -5.04 0.39
CA HIS A 48 13.54 -4.38 1.41
C HIS A 48 13.10 -5.39 2.42
N GLN A 49 13.08 -4.98 3.68
CA GLN A 49 12.58 -5.84 4.75
C GLN A 49 11.35 -5.17 5.35
N LEU A 50 10.24 -5.88 5.35
CA LEU A 50 8.97 -5.38 5.85
C LEU A 50 8.72 -6.02 7.20
N ASN A 51 8.41 -5.17 8.21
CA ASN A 51 8.05 -5.72 9.50
C ASN A 51 6.70 -6.44 9.39
N LYS A 52 6.25 -7.02 10.50
CA LYS A 52 5.07 -7.87 10.46
C LYS A 52 3.83 -7.13 9.97
N THR A 53 3.64 -5.91 10.43
CA THR A 53 2.47 -5.13 10.01
C THR A 53 2.55 -4.79 8.52
N ALA A 54 3.69 -4.31 8.08
CA ALA A 54 3.86 -3.97 6.67
C ALA A 54 3.77 -5.22 5.80
N THR A 55 4.27 -6.33 6.28
CA THR A 55 4.15 -7.61 5.57
C THR A 55 2.69 -7.95 5.35
N TYR A 56 1.90 -7.89 6.42
CA TYR A 56 0.50 -8.21 6.32
C TYR A 56 -0.22 -7.29 5.34
N ILE A 57 0.06 -5.99 5.45
CA ILE A 57 -0.58 -5.00 4.59
C ILE A 57 -0.20 -5.23 3.12
N TRP A 58 1.08 -5.46 2.86
CA TRP A 58 1.53 -5.70 1.50
C TRP A 58 0.87 -6.93 0.90
N GLU A 59 0.71 -7.97 1.70
CA GLU A 59 0.07 -9.20 1.23
C GLU A 59 -1.40 -9.00 0.90
N GLN A 60 -2.04 -8.00 1.51
CA GLN A 60 -3.44 -7.70 1.23
C GLN A 60 -3.62 -6.87 -0.04
N CYS A 61 -2.55 -6.38 -0.62
CA CYS A 61 -2.63 -5.49 -1.78
C CYS A 61 -2.75 -6.31 -3.04
N ASP A 62 -3.97 -6.64 -3.40
CA ASP A 62 -4.26 -7.50 -4.55
C ASP A 62 -4.89 -6.74 -5.71
N GLY A 63 -5.01 -5.43 -5.59
CA GLY A 63 -5.63 -4.64 -6.63
C GLY A 63 -7.13 -4.55 -6.51
N GLU A 64 -7.72 -5.22 -5.54
CA GLU A 64 -9.17 -5.22 -5.37
C GLU A 64 -9.60 -4.71 -4.00
N ARG A 65 -8.76 -4.86 -2.99
CA ARG A 65 -9.08 -4.37 -1.66
C ARG A 65 -8.69 -2.91 -1.53
N THR A 66 -9.62 -2.12 -1.02
CA THR A 66 -9.30 -0.72 -0.73
C THR A 66 -8.48 -0.63 0.53
N ALA A 67 -7.85 0.53 0.73
CA ALA A 67 -7.10 0.75 1.96
C ALA A 67 -8.02 0.63 3.17
N ALA A 68 -9.26 1.07 3.05
CA ALA A 68 -10.20 0.96 4.15
C ALA A 68 -10.48 -0.51 4.47
N ALA A 69 -10.64 -1.35 3.45
CA ALA A 69 -10.87 -2.76 3.68
C ALA A 69 -9.65 -3.42 4.33
N ILE A 70 -8.46 -3.00 3.93
CA ILE A 70 -7.25 -3.52 4.56
C ILE A 70 -7.17 -3.09 6.01
N ALA A 71 -7.56 -1.84 6.29
CA ALA A 71 -7.55 -1.35 7.67
C ALA A 71 -8.48 -2.15 8.56
N ASP A 72 -9.65 -2.54 8.03
CA ASP A 72 -10.56 -3.39 8.80
C ASP A 72 -9.90 -4.70 9.20
N ARG A 73 -9.16 -5.30 8.29
CA ARG A 73 -8.47 -6.54 8.58
C ARG A 73 -7.34 -6.33 9.59
N VAL A 74 -6.66 -5.19 9.49
CA VAL A 74 -5.60 -4.87 10.44
C VAL A 74 -6.18 -4.73 11.84
N CYS A 75 -7.36 -4.12 11.97
CA CYS A 75 -8.02 -4.02 13.25
C CYS A 75 -8.19 -5.38 13.90
N ASP A 76 -8.66 -6.34 13.11
CA ASP A 76 -8.95 -7.68 13.64
C ASP A 76 -7.67 -8.42 13.99
N VAL A 77 -6.66 -8.34 13.14
CA VAL A 77 -5.47 -9.14 13.32
C VAL A 77 -4.56 -8.58 14.40
N PHE A 78 -4.42 -7.25 14.46
CA PHE A 78 -3.48 -6.62 15.36
C PHE A 78 -4.15 -5.94 16.55
N GLU A 79 -5.47 -6.03 16.64
CA GLU A 79 -6.23 -5.54 17.78
C GLU A 79 -5.96 -4.07 18.07
N VAL A 80 -6.07 -3.24 17.02
CA VAL A 80 -5.96 -1.79 17.14
C VAL A 80 -7.29 -1.19 16.74
N ASP A 81 -7.53 0.07 17.15
CA ASP A 81 -8.79 0.69 16.80
C ASP A 81 -8.79 1.12 15.35
N GLU A 82 -9.98 1.46 14.86
CA GLU A 82 -10.17 1.71 13.43
C GLU A 82 -9.39 2.91 12.94
N SER A 83 -9.38 3.99 13.70
CA SER A 83 -8.69 5.19 13.24
C SER A 83 -7.18 4.98 13.19
N THR A 84 -6.64 4.27 14.17
CA THR A 84 -5.23 3.94 14.18
C THR A 84 -4.89 3.02 13.02
N ALA A 85 -5.73 2.01 12.79
CA ALA A 85 -5.49 1.08 11.70
C ALA A 85 -5.48 1.78 10.36
N LEU A 86 -6.45 2.63 10.11
CA LEU A 86 -6.52 3.32 8.83
C LEU A 86 -5.32 4.24 8.64
N SER A 87 -4.97 4.97 9.69
CA SER A 87 -3.82 5.86 9.64
C SER A 87 -2.54 5.09 9.32
N ASP A 88 -2.35 3.97 10.01
CA ASP A 88 -1.16 3.16 9.80
C ASP A 88 -1.13 2.56 8.40
N VAL A 89 -2.29 2.07 7.95
CA VAL A 89 -2.36 1.46 6.63
C VAL A 89 -2.02 2.48 5.56
N LEU A 90 -2.60 3.68 5.66
CA LEU A 90 -2.33 4.71 4.65
C LEU A 90 -0.86 5.10 4.64
N GLU A 91 -0.26 5.21 5.81
CA GLU A 91 1.15 5.56 5.88
C GLU A 91 2.01 4.47 5.28
N ILE A 92 1.73 3.23 5.63
CA ILE A 92 2.52 2.11 5.12
C ILE A 92 2.34 1.95 3.62
N LEU A 93 1.10 2.10 3.13
CA LEU A 93 0.87 2.02 1.70
C LEU A 93 1.66 3.09 0.95
N ARG A 94 1.70 4.29 1.52
CA ARG A 94 2.47 5.35 0.88
C ARG A 94 3.96 5.00 0.84
N ARG A 95 4.48 4.46 1.93
CA ARG A 95 5.88 4.06 1.96
C ARG A 95 6.17 2.97 0.95
N LEU A 96 5.28 2.00 0.84
CA LEU A 96 5.47 0.93 -0.12
C LEU A 96 5.41 1.45 -1.55
N GLN A 97 4.57 2.44 -1.80
CA GLN A 97 4.55 3.09 -3.10
C GLN A 97 5.85 3.84 -3.36
N ASP A 98 6.33 4.55 -2.36
CA ASP A 98 7.59 5.28 -2.51
C ASP A 98 8.75 4.33 -2.79
N LEU A 99 8.70 3.14 -2.22
CA LEU A 99 9.70 2.13 -2.49
C LEU A 99 9.45 1.41 -3.82
N ASN A 100 8.40 1.79 -4.50
CA ASN A 100 8.05 1.22 -5.80
C ASN A 100 7.72 -0.25 -5.71
N LEU A 101 7.10 -0.66 -4.61
CA LEU A 101 6.70 -2.04 -4.42
C LEU A 101 5.21 -2.26 -4.67
N LEU A 102 4.46 -1.19 -4.86
CA LEU A 102 3.04 -1.25 -5.16
C LEU A 102 2.74 -0.41 -6.38
N GLU A 103 1.73 -0.80 -7.13
CA GLU A 103 1.21 -0.01 -8.23
C GLU A 103 -0.24 0.30 -7.98
N ASN A 104 -0.65 1.47 -8.41
CA ASN A 104 -2.04 1.82 -8.44
C ASN A 104 -2.67 1.10 -9.62
N THR A 105 -3.80 0.42 -9.40
CA THR A 105 -4.42 -0.34 -10.47
C THR A 105 -4.78 0.53 -11.66
N GLU A 106 -5.22 1.74 -11.40
CA GLU A 106 -5.52 2.66 -12.48
C GLU A 106 -4.28 3.01 -13.27
N ASP A 107 -3.21 3.31 -12.56
CA ASP A 107 -1.95 3.64 -13.22
C ASP A 107 -1.40 2.47 -13.99
N ALA A 108 -1.54 1.29 -13.44
CA ALA A 108 -1.07 0.08 -14.13
C ALA A 108 -1.82 -0.09 -15.44
N ASN A 109 -3.13 0.14 -15.44
CA ASN A 109 -3.91 0.05 -16.66
C ASN A 109 -3.48 1.10 -17.67
N LYS A 110 -3.26 2.31 -17.19
CA LYS A 110 -2.79 3.37 -18.06
C LYS A 110 -1.44 3.05 -18.66
N ASN A 111 -0.56 2.52 -17.83
CA ASN A 111 0.77 2.16 -18.31
C ASN A 111 0.69 1.12 -19.40
N ARG A 112 -0.18 0.16 -19.24
CA ARG A 112 -0.33 -0.86 -20.25
C ARG A 112 -0.81 -0.26 -21.56
N LYS A 113 -1.77 0.63 -21.46
CA LYS A 113 -2.25 1.33 -22.65
C LYS A 113 -1.14 2.14 -23.29
N GLY A 114 -0.37 2.84 -22.44
CA GLY A 114 0.73 3.62 -22.93
C GLY A 114 1.72 2.77 -23.69
N VAL A 115 2.03 1.62 -23.16
CA VAL A 115 2.94 0.71 -23.84
C VAL A 115 2.36 0.30 -25.19
N SER A 116 1.07 0.02 -25.22
CA SER A 116 0.42 -0.34 -26.46
C SER A 116 0.57 0.75 -27.50
N TYR A 117 0.47 1.98 -27.06
CA TYR A 117 0.60 3.09 -27.99
C TYR A 117 1.98 3.17 -28.60
N HIS A 118 2.96 2.83 -27.84
CA HIS A 118 4.33 2.90 -28.32
C HIS A 118 4.65 1.83 -29.32
N VAL A 119 3.89 0.80 -29.29
CA VAL A 119 4.07 -0.26 -30.22
C VAL A 119 3.46 0.11 -31.56
#